data_9d6e71facc23215df8ed8e21b6cea6fc
#
_entry.id   9d6e71facc23215df8ed8e21b6cea6fc
#
_cell.length_a   1.000
_cell.length_b   1.000
_cell.length_c   1.000
_cell.angle_alpha   90.00
_cell.angle_beta   90.00
_cell.angle_gamma   90.00
#
_symmetry.space_group_name_H-M   'P 1'
#
loop_
_entity.id
_entity.type
_entity.pdbx_description
1 polymer ?
#
loop_
_entity_poly.entity_id
_entity_poly.type
_entity_poly.pdbx_seq_one_letter_code
_entity_poly.pdbx_strand_id
1 'polypeptide(L)'
;MYLTFQNSNFTEMKTFYFYFFLLFALQSCKEKSLPILGNYTIENNDTIFSKIPDFQLLTQDSLEFNAQMLDGKIHLAAFFFTSCPTICPKVMRNMMRIEDKFSEQKDILYLCYSLDFKKDSIPRLKEYSNKLGIENANFLFLQGKQKEDIRALMNAYMSIAVDDPDSPGGINHSGWILLVDKKRHLRSYCLGTDEKETDRLIKDIQILLDEVVKI
;
A
#
# COMPACT_ATOMS: atom_id res chain seq x y z
N MET A 1 -22.85 77.32 11.55
CA MET A 1 -22.30 76.31 12.48
C MET A 1 -22.54 74.96 11.85
N TYR A 2 -21.57 74.48 11.03
CA TYR A 2 -21.66 73.19 10.32
C TYR A 2 -20.90 72.14 11.15
N LEU A 3 -21.64 71.13 11.59
CA LEU A 3 -21.09 69.95 12.25
C LEU A 3 -20.60 68.99 11.19
N THR A 4 -19.27 68.82 11.11
CA THR A 4 -18.62 67.75 10.32
C THR A 4 -18.72 66.43 11.10
N PHE A 5 -19.59 65.52 10.64
CA PHE A 5 -19.65 64.16 11.12
C PHE A 5 -18.44 63.39 10.55
N GLN A 6 -17.55 62.98 11.41
CA GLN A 6 -16.29 62.32 11.10
C GLN A 6 -16.56 60.85 10.72
N ASN A 7 -16.17 60.49 9.50
CA ASN A 7 -16.37 59.19 8.86
C ASN A 7 -15.28 58.17 9.23
N SER A 8 -14.96 58.04 10.55
CA SER A 8 -13.86 57.19 11.05
C SER A 8 -14.24 55.69 11.23
N ASN A 9 -15.51 55.39 11.34
CA ASN A 9 -15.95 54.02 11.70
C ASN A 9 -15.99 53.02 10.52
N PHE A 10 -16.00 53.54 9.30
CA PHE A 10 -16.17 52.68 8.10
C PHE A 10 -14.88 52.00 7.64
N THR A 11 -13.74 52.62 7.90
CA THR A 11 -12.41 52.09 7.56
C THR A 11 -11.98 51.02 8.56
N GLU A 12 -12.20 51.24 9.83
CA GLU A 12 -11.91 50.27 10.89
C GLU A 12 -12.69 48.99 10.75
N MET A 13 -13.99 49.11 10.39
CA MET A 13 -14.87 47.97 10.18
C MET A 13 -14.45 47.12 8.97
N LYS A 14 -14.01 47.74 7.87
CA LYS A 14 -13.47 47.00 6.69
C LYS A 14 -12.19 46.23 7.01
N THR A 15 -11.30 46.85 7.83
CA THR A 15 -10.04 46.22 8.27
C THR A 15 -10.33 45.05 9.20
N PHE A 16 -11.29 45.16 10.09
CA PHE A 16 -11.72 44.07 10.97
C PHE A 16 -12.28 42.87 10.20
N TYR A 17 -13.16 43.10 9.20
CA TYR A 17 -13.69 42.03 8.33
C TYR A 17 -12.61 41.37 7.45
N PHE A 18 -11.61 42.16 7.00
CA PHE A 18 -10.50 41.64 6.22
C PHE A 18 -9.62 40.70 7.07
N TYR A 19 -9.28 41.07 8.30
CA TYR A 19 -8.53 40.18 9.22
C TYR A 19 -9.36 39.01 9.70
N PHE A 20 -10.67 39.15 9.89
CA PHE A 20 -11.57 38.07 10.25
C PHE A 20 -11.69 37.05 9.10
N PHE A 21 -11.75 37.48 7.85
CA PHE A 21 -11.77 36.62 6.67
C PHE A 21 -10.43 35.93 6.45
N LEU A 22 -9.33 36.61 6.73
CA LEU A 22 -7.96 36.04 6.64
C LEU A 22 -7.74 34.94 7.69
N LEU A 23 -8.28 35.10 8.91
CA LEU A 23 -8.24 34.05 9.95
C LEU A 23 -9.07 32.82 9.59
N PHE A 24 -10.18 32.98 8.87
CA PHE A 24 -11.02 31.86 8.44
C PHE A 24 -10.41 31.07 7.27
N ALA A 25 -9.55 31.69 6.46
CA ALA A 25 -8.85 31.02 5.35
C ALA A 25 -7.77 30.03 5.82
N LEU A 26 -7.34 30.11 7.08
CA LEU A 26 -6.30 29.23 7.65
C LEU A 26 -6.83 27.91 8.24
N GLN A 27 -8.16 27.66 8.25
CA GLN A 27 -8.74 26.51 8.96
C GLN A 27 -9.15 25.32 8.10
N SER A 28 -8.80 25.21 6.82
CA SER A 28 -9.31 24.14 5.97
C SER A 28 -8.24 23.25 5.32
N CYS A 29 -7.23 22.85 6.06
CA CYS A 29 -6.45 21.69 5.65
C CYS A 29 -6.72 20.53 6.62
N LYS A 30 -7.85 19.84 6.45
CA LYS A 30 -8.06 18.55 7.10
C LYS A 30 -7.06 17.57 6.49
N GLU A 31 -6.07 17.22 7.25
CA GLU A 31 -5.03 16.27 6.84
C GLU A 31 -5.70 14.95 6.42
N LYS A 32 -5.49 14.53 5.17
CA LYS A 32 -5.98 13.24 4.71
C LYS A 32 -5.05 12.17 5.30
N SER A 33 -5.54 11.37 6.22
CA SER A 33 -4.87 10.18 6.69
C SER A 33 -5.64 8.93 6.27
N LEU A 34 -4.92 7.85 6.01
CA LEU A 34 -5.54 6.56 5.71
C LEU A 34 -5.91 5.83 7.01
N PRO A 35 -7.05 5.11 7.04
CA PRO A 35 -7.39 4.26 8.17
C PRO A 35 -6.40 3.10 8.30
N ILE A 36 -6.27 2.53 9.51
CA ILE A 36 -5.67 1.23 9.70
C ILE A 36 -6.76 0.19 9.48
N LEU A 37 -6.48 -0.80 8.63
CA LEU A 37 -7.39 -1.88 8.28
C LEU A 37 -6.98 -3.17 9.00
N GLY A 38 -7.91 -4.14 9.07
CA GLY A 38 -7.65 -5.46 9.64
C GLY A 38 -8.19 -5.64 11.04
N ASN A 39 -7.76 -6.73 11.68
CA ASN A 39 -8.19 -7.08 13.02
C ASN A 39 -7.55 -6.17 14.07
N TYR A 40 -8.22 -6.00 15.19
CA TYR A 40 -7.69 -5.28 16.34
C TYR A 40 -8.15 -5.96 17.66
N THR A 41 -7.41 -5.70 18.70
CA THR A 41 -7.78 -6.05 20.09
C THR A 41 -7.91 -4.77 20.91
N ILE A 42 -8.66 -4.84 22.02
CA ILE A 42 -8.75 -3.74 22.97
C ILE A 42 -8.06 -4.19 24.26
N GLU A 43 -6.99 -3.50 24.61
CA GLU A 43 -6.22 -3.75 25.84
C GLU A 43 -6.07 -2.43 26.61
N ASN A 44 -6.44 -2.42 27.89
CA ASN A 44 -6.37 -1.22 28.75
C ASN A 44 -7.03 0.04 28.16
N ASN A 45 -8.15 -0.10 27.47
CA ASN A 45 -8.85 0.94 26.68
C ASN A 45 -8.11 1.44 25.42
N ASP A 46 -6.99 0.85 25.05
CA ASP A 46 -6.28 1.17 23.82
C ASP A 46 -6.63 0.18 22.70
N THR A 47 -6.75 0.67 21.50
CA THR A 47 -6.96 -0.15 20.30
C THR A 47 -5.61 -0.57 19.72
N ILE A 48 -5.33 -1.88 19.73
CA ILE A 48 -4.10 -2.47 19.19
C ILE A 48 -4.45 -3.14 17.87
N PHE A 49 -4.00 -2.57 16.76
CA PHE A 49 -4.18 -3.13 15.44
C PHE A 49 -3.19 -4.24 15.12
N SER A 50 -3.68 -5.26 14.42
CA SER A 50 -2.83 -6.34 13.93
C SER A 50 -1.81 -5.82 12.92
N LYS A 51 -0.58 -6.34 12.99
CA LYS A 51 0.52 -6.08 12.07
C LYS A 51 0.76 -7.28 11.18
N ILE A 52 1.43 -7.07 10.05
CA ILE A 52 2.00 -8.17 9.28
C ILE A 52 2.99 -8.91 10.21
N PRO A 53 2.78 -10.22 10.47
CA PRO A 53 3.58 -10.98 11.41
C PRO A 53 5.01 -11.19 10.91
N ASP A 54 5.85 -11.73 11.78
CA ASP A 54 7.19 -12.12 11.40
C ASP A 54 7.16 -13.33 10.47
N PHE A 55 8.07 -13.31 9.48
CA PHE A 55 8.23 -14.35 8.49
C PHE A 55 9.69 -14.44 8.02
N GLN A 56 10.03 -15.55 7.37
CA GLN A 56 11.31 -15.74 6.70
C GLN A 56 11.08 -16.44 5.35
N LEU A 57 11.42 -15.77 4.25
CA LEU A 57 11.18 -16.21 2.88
C LEU A 57 12.47 -16.10 2.08
N LEU A 58 12.45 -16.58 0.83
CA LEU A 58 13.54 -16.40 -0.15
C LEU A 58 13.06 -15.53 -1.30
N THR A 59 13.93 -14.63 -1.77
CA THR A 59 13.70 -13.84 -2.98
C THR A 59 13.99 -14.65 -4.24
N GLN A 60 13.61 -14.14 -5.41
CA GLN A 60 13.99 -14.70 -6.73
C GLN A 60 15.50 -14.79 -6.95
N ASP A 61 16.31 -14.13 -6.14
CA ASP A 61 17.77 -14.14 -6.18
C ASP A 61 18.39 -15.05 -5.10
N SER A 62 17.60 -15.93 -4.49
CA SER A 62 18.01 -16.83 -3.39
C SER A 62 18.49 -16.09 -2.13
N LEU A 63 18.16 -14.83 -1.96
CA LEU A 63 18.48 -14.06 -0.77
C LEU A 63 17.40 -14.24 0.30
N GLU A 64 17.80 -14.29 1.56
CA GLU A 64 16.85 -14.29 2.66
C GLU A 64 16.14 -12.94 2.76
N PHE A 65 14.82 -12.98 2.97
CA PHE A 65 13.96 -11.82 3.19
C PHE A 65 13.05 -12.08 4.38
N ASN A 66 13.09 -11.21 5.36
CA ASN A 66 12.34 -11.36 6.61
C ASN A 66 11.53 -10.09 6.93
N ALA A 67 10.62 -10.20 7.90
CA ALA A 67 9.71 -9.12 8.26
C ALA A 67 10.40 -7.87 8.79
N GLN A 68 11.57 -7.98 9.41
CA GLN A 68 12.34 -6.84 9.91
C GLN A 68 12.82 -5.93 8.77
N MET A 69 12.98 -6.48 7.56
CA MET A 69 13.33 -5.71 6.37
C MET A 69 12.20 -4.78 5.88
N LEU A 70 10.97 -4.96 6.41
CA LEU A 70 9.82 -4.09 6.17
C LEU A 70 9.77 -2.88 7.11
N ASP A 71 10.48 -2.92 8.23
CA ASP A 71 10.42 -1.87 9.24
C ASP A 71 10.92 -0.55 8.67
N GLY A 72 10.14 0.50 8.86
CA GLY A 72 10.44 1.82 8.31
C GLY A 72 10.18 1.99 6.81
N LYS A 73 9.65 0.97 6.12
CA LYS A 73 9.33 0.99 4.68
C LYS A 73 7.84 0.85 4.43
N ILE A 74 7.35 1.56 3.44
CA ILE A 74 6.03 1.28 2.86
C ILE A 74 6.17 0.07 1.93
N HIS A 75 5.19 -0.83 1.91
CA HIS A 75 5.22 -1.88 0.92
C HIS A 75 3.86 -2.16 0.30
N LEU A 76 3.91 -2.59 -0.95
CA LEU A 76 2.78 -3.18 -1.64
C LEU A 76 2.95 -4.69 -1.64
N ALA A 77 1.85 -5.41 -1.48
CA ALA A 77 1.82 -6.86 -1.48
C ALA A 77 0.80 -7.39 -2.47
N ALA A 78 1.17 -8.42 -3.23
CA ALA A 78 0.27 -9.18 -4.08
C ALA A 78 0.56 -10.67 -3.95
N PHE A 79 -0.47 -11.50 -4.00
CA PHE A 79 -0.36 -12.96 -4.03
C PHE A 79 -0.60 -13.45 -5.46
N PHE A 80 0.30 -14.28 -5.97
CA PHE A 80 0.32 -14.69 -7.36
C PHE A 80 0.88 -16.11 -7.54
N PHE A 81 0.88 -16.61 -8.76
CA PHE A 81 1.69 -17.76 -9.17
C PHE A 81 2.06 -17.64 -10.66
N THR A 82 3.24 -18.12 -11.04
CA THR A 82 3.81 -17.87 -12.38
C THR A 82 3.01 -18.50 -13.52
N SER A 83 2.25 -19.55 -13.23
CA SER A 83 1.43 -20.28 -14.21
C SER A 83 -0.05 -19.82 -14.26
N CYS A 84 -0.41 -18.73 -13.57
CA CYS A 84 -1.77 -18.17 -13.63
C CYS A 84 -2.05 -17.55 -15.01
N PRO A 85 -3.06 -18.06 -15.76
CA PRO A 85 -3.32 -17.58 -17.12
C PRO A 85 -4.29 -16.39 -17.17
N THR A 86 -4.89 -15.98 -16.05
CA THR A 86 -6.04 -15.06 -16.04
C THR A 86 -5.77 -13.73 -15.36
N ILE A 87 -5.78 -13.70 -14.03
CA ILE A 87 -5.74 -12.43 -13.28
C ILE A 87 -4.31 -11.94 -13.01
N CYS A 88 -3.35 -12.84 -12.76
CA CYS A 88 -1.99 -12.43 -12.39
C CYS A 88 -1.31 -11.52 -13.43
N PRO A 89 -1.44 -11.73 -14.76
CA PRO A 89 -0.85 -10.82 -15.73
C PRO A 89 -1.37 -9.38 -15.62
N LYS A 90 -2.64 -9.21 -15.26
CA LYS A 90 -3.25 -7.89 -15.06
C LYS A 90 -2.77 -7.26 -13.75
N VAL A 91 -2.73 -8.05 -12.67
CA VAL A 91 -2.22 -7.60 -11.35
C VAL A 91 -0.76 -7.16 -11.47
N MET A 92 0.10 -7.95 -12.13
CA MET A 92 1.51 -7.59 -12.34
C MET A 92 1.66 -6.32 -13.16
N ARG A 93 0.89 -6.15 -14.24
CA ARG A 93 0.90 -4.90 -15.03
C ARG A 93 0.58 -3.68 -14.18
N ASN A 94 -0.44 -3.78 -13.33
CA ASN A 94 -0.83 -2.68 -12.45
C ASN A 94 0.18 -2.47 -11.31
N MET A 95 0.82 -3.52 -10.80
CA MET A 95 1.91 -3.40 -9.82
C MET A 95 3.11 -2.68 -10.43
N MET A 96 3.52 -3.03 -11.66
CA MET A 96 4.59 -2.34 -12.39
C MET A 96 4.23 -0.89 -12.68
N ARG A 97 2.97 -0.58 -13.06
CA ARG A 97 2.50 0.79 -13.25
C ARG A 97 2.59 1.64 -11.97
N ILE A 98 2.36 1.04 -10.81
CA ILE A 98 2.56 1.71 -9.52
C ILE A 98 4.07 1.93 -9.31
N GLU A 99 4.89 0.93 -9.57
CA GLU A 99 6.34 1.00 -9.43
C GLU A 99 6.93 2.10 -10.31
N ASP A 100 6.56 2.17 -11.58
CA ASP A 100 6.97 3.23 -12.52
C ASP A 100 6.65 4.63 -11.95
N LYS A 101 5.46 4.79 -11.36
CA LYS A 101 5.02 6.07 -10.78
C LYS A 101 5.85 6.51 -9.59
N PHE A 102 6.37 5.55 -8.82
CA PHE A 102 7.14 5.80 -7.59
C PHE A 102 8.59 5.31 -7.68
N SER A 103 9.14 5.20 -8.88
CA SER A 103 10.49 4.67 -9.15
C SER A 103 11.61 5.41 -8.38
N GLU A 104 11.43 6.70 -8.10
CA GLU A 104 12.36 7.51 -7.31
C GLU A 104 12.26 7.27 -5.79
N GLN A 105 11.22 6.56 -5.32
CA GLN A 105 10.95 6.30 -3.91
C GLN A 105 11.63 5.00 -3.46
N LYS A 106 12.83 5.12 -2.90
CA LYS A 106 13.65 3.95 -2.46
C LYS A 106 13.08 3.23 -1.23
N ASP A 107 12.18 3.87 -0.49
CA ASP A 107 11.55 3.33 0.72
C ASP A 107 10.24 2.58 0.44
N ILE A 108 9.90 2.33 -0.83
CA ILE A 108 8.77 1.50 -1.22
C ILE A 108 9.28 0.13 -1.69
N LEU A 109 8.68 -0.94 -1.16
CA LEU A 109 8.91 -2.31 -1.59
C LEU A 109 7.68 -2.84 -2.34
N TYR A 110 7.91 -3.65 -3.37
CA TYR A 110 6.89 -4.31 -4.17
C TYR A 110 7.04 -5.82 -3.99
N LEU A 111 6.16 -6.43 -3.20
CA LEU A 111 6.29 -7.80 -2.73
C LEU A 111 5.27 -8.70 -3.40
N CYS A 112 5.72 -9.67 -4.17
CA CYS A 112 4.89 -10.65 -4.84
C CYS A 112 5.12 -12.03 -4.22
N TYR A 113 4.15 -12.51 -3.43
CA TYR A 113 4.20 -13.77 -2.70
C TYR A 113 3.69 -14.91 -3.58
N SER A 114 4.52 -15.92 -3.85
CA SER A 114 4.10 -17.07 -4.66
C SER A 114 3.20 -18.02 -3.87
N LEU A 115 2.05 -18.39 -4.49
CA LEU A 115 1.09 -19.34 -3.97
C LEU A 115 1.36 -20.79 -4.40
N ASP A 116 2.08 -20.99 -5.50
CA ASP A 116 2.33 -22.34 -6.04
C ASP A 116 3.71 -22.85 -5.63
N PHE A 117 3.81 -23.29 -4.40
CA PHE A 117 5.04 -23.85 -3.83
C PHE A 117 5.67 -24.96 -4.68
N LYS A 118 4.86 -25.71 -5.46
CA LYS A 118 5.35 -26.85 -6.24
C LYS A 118 5.98 -26.44 -7.56
N LYS A 119 5.43 -25.43 -8.23
CA LYS A 119 5.86 -25.02 -9.57
C LYS A 119 6.78 -23.79 -9.55
N ASP A 120 6.59 -22.88 -8.59
CA ASP A 120 7.29 -21.62 -8.52
C ASP A 120 8.60 -21.74 -7.73
N SER A 121 9.55 -22.50 -8.28
CA SER A 121 10.92 -22.56 -7.73
C SER A 121 11.63 -21.22 -7.87
N ILE A 122 12.69 -20.97 -7.08
CA ILE A 122 13.47 -19.73 -7.16
C ILE A 122 13.96 -19.44 -8.59
N PRO A 123 14.53 -20.41 -9.35
CA PRO A 123 14.88 -20.17 -10.76
C PRO A 123 13.67 -19.78 -11.62
N ARG A 124 12.49 -20.34 -11.34
CA ARG A 124 11.26 -20.00 -12.05
C ARG A 124 10.79 -18.58 -11.74
N LEU A 125 10.88 -18.15 -10.49
CA LEU A 125 10.57 -16.77 -10.09
C LEU A 125 11.55 -15.78 -10.74
N LYS A 126 12.83 -16.13 -10.82
CA LYS A 126 13.84 -15.30 -11.51
C LYS A 126 13.55 -15.18 -13.01
N GLU A 127 13.22 -16.31 -13.66
CA GLU A 127 12.82 -16.30 -15.08
C GLU A 127 11.58 -15.42 -15.29
N TYR A 128 10.59 -15.50 -14.39
CA TYR A 128 9.36 -14.71 -14.45
C TYR A 128 9.64 -13.21 -14.30
N SER A 129 10.48 -12.81 -13.32
CA SER A 129 10.94 -11.43 -13.13
C SER A 129 11.64 -10.89 -14.40
N ASN A 130 12.55 -11.67 -14.98
CA ASN A 130 13.25 -11.29 -16.20
C ASN A 130 12.31 -11.11 -17.40
N LYS A 131 11.31 -11.99 -17.55
CA LYS A 131 10.29 -11.88 -18.62
C LYS A 131 9.43 -10.63 -18.50
N LEU A 132 9.20 -10.14 -17.28
CA LEU A 132 8.49 -8.89 -17.02
C LEU A 132 9.39 -7.67 -17.22
N GLY A 133 10.69 -7.83 -17.38
CA GLY A 133 11.64 -6.72 -17.52
C GLY A 133 11.84 -5.93 -16.23
N ILE A 134 11.67 -6.57 -15.06
CA ILE A 134 11.78 -5.90 -13.76
C ILE A 134 13.27 -5.75 -13.41
N GLU A 135 13.72 -4.51 -13.31
CA GLU A 135 15.11 -4.15 -12.95
C GLU A 135 15.21 -3.55 -11.54
N ASN A 136 14.07 -3.11 -10.96
CA ASN A 136 14.05 -2.50 -9.63
C ASN A 136 14.36 -3.53 -8.54
N ALA A 137 15.44 -3.31 -7.79
CA ALA A 137 15.86 -4.18 -6.69
C ALA A 137 14.85 -4.28 -5.53
N ASN A 138 13.90 -3.33 -5.43
CA ASN A 138 12.82 -3.35 -4.46
C ASN A 138 11.58 -4.14 -4.92
N PHE A 139 11.59 -4.66 -6.15
CA PHE A 139 10.51 -5.50 -6.68
C PHE A 139 10.89 -6.97 -6.48
N LEU A 140 10.28 -7.61 -5.49
CA LEU A 140 10.68 -8.92 -5.00
C LEU A 140 9.59 -9.97 -5.23
N PHE A 141 9.98 -11.09 -5.81
CA PHE A 141 9.18 -12.31 -5.88
C PHE A 141 9.62 -13.25 -4.77
N LEU A 142 8.70 -13.59 -3.89
CA LEU A 142 8.98 -14.25 -2.63
C LEU A 142 8.40 -15.66 -2.60
N GLN A 143 9.21 -16.62 -2.15
CA GLN A 143 8.83 -18.00 -1.95
C GLN A 143 9.04 -18.43 -0.50
N GLY A 144 8.04 -19.13 0.08
CA GLY A 144 8.18 -19.82 1.36
C GLY A 144 8.98 -21.10 1.26
N LYS A 145 9.52 -21.58 2.36
CA LYS A 145 10.13 -22.92 2.46
C LYS A 145 9.07 -24.02 2.37
N GLN A 146 7.85 -23.71 2.80
CA GLN A 146 6.67 -24.57 2.75
C GLN A 146 5.42 -23.72 2.46
N LYS A 147 4.34 -24.39 2.06
CA LYS A 147 3.08 -23.73 1.67
C LYS A 147 2.46 -22.89 2.79
N GLU A 148 2.61 -23.38 4.02
CA GLU A 148 2.06 -22.77 5.23
C GLU A 148 2.66 -21.40 5.52
N ASP A 149 3.93 -21.15 5.15
CA ASP A 149 4.59 -19.85 5.34
C ASP A 149 3.85 -18.71 4.64
N ILE A 150 3.40 -18.94 3.42
CA ILE A 150 2.63 -17.96 2.64
C ILE A 150 1.17 -17.90 3.10
N ARG A 151 0.56 -19.06 3.45
CA ARG A 151 -0.82 -19.09 3.93
C ARG A 151 -1.01 -18.33 5.24
N ALA A 152 -0.03 -18.42 6.15
CA ALA A 152 -0.06 -17.66 7.40
C ALA A 152 -0.05 -16.14 7.14
N LEU A 153 0.74 -15.68 6.16
CA LEU A 153 0.79 -14.28 5.77
C LEU A 153 -0.52 -13.79 5.14
N MET A 154 -1.17 -14.62 4.32
CA MET A 154 -2.40 -14.23 3.64
C MET A 154 -3.48 -13.71 4.58
N ASN A 155 -3.67 -14.37 5.73
CA ASN A 155 -4.65 -13.97 6.73
C ASN A 155 -4.35 -12.56 7.27
N ALA A 156 -3.08 -12.25 7.52
CA ALA A 156 -2.65 -10.94 7.99
C ALA A 156 -2.85 -9.84 6.95
N TYR A 157 -2.70 -10.18 5.68
CA TYR A 157 -3.01 -9.31 4.54
C TYR A 157 -4.50 -9.29 4.17
N MET A 158 -5.39 -9.94 4.95
CA MET A 158 -6.82 -10.08 4.62
C MET A 158 -7.06 -10.66 3.22
N SER A 159 -6.15 -11.49 2.73
CA SER A 159 -6.20 -12.13 1.43
C SER A 159 -6.58 -13.61 1.54
N ILE A 160 -7.16 -14.16 0.50
CA ILE A 160 -7.63 -15.55 0.48
C ILE A 160 -7.08 -16.25 -0.76
N ALA A 161 -6.60 -17.49 -0.58
CA ALA A 161 -6.39 -18.45 -1.66
C ALA A 161 -6.80 -19.84 -1.23
N VAL A 162 -7.44 -20.55 -2.15
CA VAL A 162 -7.85 -21.95 -1.98
C VAL A 162 -7.36 -22.77 -3.16
N ASP A 163 -6.94 -24.00 -2.89
CA ASP A 163 -6.67 -24.95 -3.96
C ASP A 163 -8.03 -25.31 -4.62
N ASP A 164 -8.13 -25.09 -5.90
CA ASP A 164 -9.36 -25.30 -6.67
C ASP A 164 -8.99 -25.85 -8.05
N PRO A 165 -9.10 -27.18 -8.24
CA PRO A 165 -8.74 -27.82 -9.51
C PRO A 165 -9.54 -27.29 -10.71
N ASP A 166 -10.73 -26.73 -10.48
CA ASP A 166 -11.59 -26.20 -11.54
C ASP A 166 -11.20 -24.74 -11.89
N SER A 167 -10.42 -24.07 -11.04
CA SER A 167 -9.92 -22.74 -11.33
C SER A 167 -8.74 -22.78 -12.31
N PRO A 168 -8.62 -21.79 -13.21
CA PRO A 168 -7.48 -21.66 -14.12
C PRO A 168 -6.14 -21.66 -13.36
N GLY A 169 -5.34 -22.71 -13.56
CA GLY A 169 -4.05 -22.89 -12.88
C GLY A 169 -4.12 -23.62 -11.55
N GLY A 170 -5.32 -24.03 -11.08
CA GLY A 170 -5.52 -24.89 -9.91
C GLY A 170 -5.56 -24.15 -8.56
N ILE A 171 -5.55 -22.81 -8.56
CA ILE A 171 -5.60 -21.97 -7.34
C ILE A 171 -6.56 -20.81 -7.59
N ASN A 172 -7.61 -20.73 -6.77
CA ASN A 172 -8.49 -19.58 -6.73
C ASN A 172 -8.00 -18.60 -5.65
N HIS A 173 -7.73 -17.36 -6.02
CA HIS A 173 -7.23 -16.35 -5.09
C HIS A 173 -7.74 -14.94 -5.40
N SER A 174 -7.73 -14.08 -4.38
CA SER A 174 -8.05 -12.67 -4.54
C SER A 174 -6.95 -11.97 -5.32
N GLY A 175 -7.32 -11.21 -6.34
CA GLY A 175 -6.37 -10.40 -7.15
C GLY A 175 -6.08 -9.03 -6.53
N TRP A 176 -5.95 -8.95 -5.20
CA TRP A 176 -5.71 -7.70 -4.50
C TRP A 176 -4.25 -7.22 -4.61
N ILE A 177 -4.07 -5.90 -4.72
CA ILE A 177 -2.83 -5.21 -4.36
C ILE A 177 -3.10 -4.48 -3.05
N LEU A 178 -2.28 -4.75 -2.04
CA LEU A 178 -2.46 -4.30 -0.66
C LEU A 178 -1.35 -3.30 -0.30
N LEU A 179 -1.71 -2.21 0.38
CA LEU A 179 -0.79 -1.15 0.80
C LEU A 179 -0.58 -1.21 2.31
N VAL A 180 0.67 -1.29 2.74
CA VAL A 180 1.07 -1.43 4.14
C VAL A 180 2.05 -0.32 4.52
N ASP A 181 1.89 0.23 5.72
CA ASP A 181 2.70 1.32 6.24
C ASP A 181 4.05 0.88 6.85
N LYS A 182 4.85 1.86 7.26
CA LYS A 182 6.16 1.67 7.90
C LYS A 182 6.12 0.93 9.24
N LYS A 183 4.93 0.81 9.85
CA LYS A 183 4.68 0.06 11.11
C LYS A 183 4.09 -1.33 10.84
N ARG A 184 4.03 -1.73 9.59
CA ARG A 184 3.45 -3.00 9.11
C ARG A 184 1.94 -3.12 9.29
N HIS A 185 1.19 -1.99 9.32
CA HIS A 185 -0.27 -2.01 9.31
C HIS A 185 -0.82 -1.89 7.89
N LEU A 186 -1.85 -2.68 7.59
CA LEU A 186 -2.60 -2.57 6.35
C LEU A 186 -3.37 -1.24 6.32
N ARG A 187 -3.22 -0.45 5.25
CA ARG A 187 -3.78 0.91 5.16
C ARG A 187 -4.74 1.09 3.99
N SER A 188 -4.53 0.39 2.89
CA SER A 188 -5.40 0.41 1.72
C SER A 188 -5.22 -0.84 0.87
N TYR A 189 -6.10 -1.02 -0.10
CA TYR A 189 -6.04 -2.11 -1.08
C TYR A 189 -6.79 -1.71 -2.35
N CYS A 190 -6.53 -2.41 -3.45
CA CYS A 190 -7.34 -2.31 -4.66
C CYS A 190 -7.50 -3.67 -5.33
N LEU A 191 -8.52 -3.83 -6.16
CA LEU A 191 -8.59 -4.95 -7.08
C LEU A 191 -7.53 -4.74 -8.17
N GLY A 192 -6.44 -5.50 -8.13
CA GLY A 192 -5.28 -5.33 -9.00
C GLY A 192 -5.55 -5.60 -10.48
N THR A 193 -6.73 -6.07 -10.83
CA THR A 193 -7.20 -6.22 -12.22
C THR A 193 -7.97 -5.00 -12.73
N ASP A 194 -8.26 -4.00 -11.86
CA ASP A 194 -9.01 -2.79 -12.19
C ASP A 194 -8.06 -1.57 -12.18
N GLU A 195 -7.97 -0.89 -13.33
CA GLU A 195 -7.10 0.27 -13.49
C GLU A 195 -7.57 1.48 -12.67
N LYS A 196 -8.89 1.69 -12.53
CA LYS A 196 -9.44 2.82 -11.78
C LYS A 196 -9.20 2.66 -10.28
N GLU A 197 -9.35 1.44 -9.76
CA GLU A 197 -9.01 1.15 -8.37
C GLU A 197 -7.50 1.28 -8.13
N THR A 198 -6.67 0.89 -9.10
CA THR A 198 -5.22 1.11 -9.05
C THR A 198 -4.87 2.61 -9.03
N ASP A 199 -5.58 3.45 -9.79
CA ASP A 199 -5.41 4.92 -9.75
C ASP A 199 -5.79 5.51 -8.39
N ARG A 200 -6.79 4.92 -7.71
CA ARG A 200 -7.12 5.28 -6.34
C ARG A 200 -5.99 4.89 -5.38
N LEU A 201 -5.48 3.66 -5.50
CA LEU A 201 -4.39 3.18 -4.65
C LEU A 201 -3.13 4.02 -4.81
N ILE A 202 -2.81 4.49 -6.03
CA ILE A 202 -1.70 5.42 -6.28
C ILE A 202 -1.87 6.72 -5.46
N LYS A 203 -3.08 7.24 -5.34
CA LYS A 203 -3.36 8.42 -4.50
C LYS A 203 -3.22 8.09 -3.01
N ASP A 204 -3.63 6.89 -2.60
CA ASP A 204 -3.48 6.43 -1.22
C ASP A 204 -1.99 6.27 -0.84
N ILE A 205 -1.15 5.78 -1.76
CA ILE A 205 0.31 5.71 -1.56
C ILE A 205 0.88 7.11 -1.31
N GLN A 206 0.47 8.12 -2.11
CA GLN A 206 0.93 9.49 -1.92
C GLN A 206 0.51 10.04 -0.55
N ILE A 207 -0.74 9.80 -0.12
CA ILE A 207 -1.20 10.20 1.22
C ILE A 207 -0.31 9.56 2.29
N LEU A 208 0.02 8.27 2.16
CA LEU A 208 0.83 7.56 3.14
C LEU A 208 2.29 8.05 3.16
N LEU A 209 2.84 8.43 2.02
CA LEU A 209 4.16 9.07 1.94
C LEU A 209 4.16 10.43 2.64
N ASP A 210 3.09 11.22 2.46
CA ASP A 210 2.94 12.55 3.06
C ASP A 210 2.74 12.48 4.60
N GLU A 211 2.08 11.42 5.11
CA GLU A 211 1.96 11.16 6.56
C GLU A 211 3.33 11.00 7.24
N VAL A 212 4.31 10.46 6.52
CA VAL A 212 5.64 10.10 7.05
C VAL A 212 6.59 11.30 7.15
N VAL A 213 6.44 12.30 6.29
CA VAL A 213 7.34 13.48 6.25
C VAL A 213 7.20 14.36 7.50
N LYS A 214 6.16 14.14 8.31
CA LYS A 214 5.79 15.01 9.43
C LYS A 214 6.12 14.47 10.84
N ILE A 215 6.83 13.33 10.92
CA ILE A 215 7.33 12.78 12.19
C ILE A 215 8.82 13.11 12.34
#